data_c6d3d430107fba01fd781651879eb69b
#
_entry.id   c6d3d430107fba01fd781651879eb69b
#
_cell.length_a   1.000
_cell.length_b   1.000
_cell.length_c   1.000
_cell.angle_alpha   90.00
_cell.angle_beta   90.00
_cell.angle_gamma   90.00
#
_symmetry.space_group_name_H-M   'P 1'
#
loop_
_entity.id
_entity.type
_entity.pdbx_description
1 polymer ?
#
loop_
_entity_poly.entity_id
_entity_poly.type
_entity_poly.pdbx_seq_one_letter_code
_entity_poly.pdbx_strand_id
1 'polypeptide(L)'
;MRLYGKALVSFINVVPEPQALARRVFPYDGRVKSAANALNRIGYLRPPLLQSNLIRNVADPASRGSTRFGEFQFHEEESGQIELGGQAFLPDKQGPADAVLITYDNAEGEPVICAIVSLEVPREPRLRAAWDSSALPSRWGRILPKDRLPEGQQCLLKAWSYDAEACRAYRLEGSVTVTR
;
A
#
# COMPACT_ATOMS: atom_id res chain seq x y z
N MET A 1 -3.95 -10.31 -9.86
CA MET A 1 -5.32 -9.87 -9.46
C MET A 1 -5.79 -10.47 -8.13
N ARG A 2 -5.64 -11.77 -7.89
CA ARG A 2 -6.03 -12.42 -6.60
C ARG A 2 -5.24 -11.94 -5.40
N LEU A 3 -3.94 -11.66 -5.57
CA LEU A 3 -3.04 -11.32 -4.46
C LEU A 3 -3.26 -9.92 -3.89
N TYR A 4 -3.64 -8.94 -4.72
CA TYR A 4 -4.07 -7.63 -4.22
C TYR A 4 -5.34 -7.73 -3.33
N GLY A 5 -6.32 -8.54 -3.75
CA GLY A 5 -7.49 -8.82 -2.90
C GLY A 5 -7.11 -9.46 -1.55
N LYS A 6 -6.13 -10.37 -1.55
CA LYS A 6 -5.59 -10.96 -0.33
C LYS A 6 -4.93 -9.90 0.56
N ALA A 7 -4.13 -8.99 -0.01
CA ALA A 7 -3.56 -7.86 0.72
C ALA A 7 -4.64 -7.01 1.38
N LEU A 8 -5.67 -6.59 0.63
CA LEU A 8 -6.80 -5.81 1.17
C LEU A 8 -7.49 -6.50 2.35
N VAL A 9 -7.71 -7.82 2.26
CA VAL A 9 -8.31 -8.59 3.35
C VAL A 9 -7.39 -8.66 4.56
N SER A 10 -6.09 -8.85 4.39
CA SER A 10 -5.12 -8.94 5.51
C SER A 10 -5.12 -7.67 6.37
N PHE A 11 -5.34 -6.50 5.77
CA PHE A 11 -5.35 -5.20 6.46
C PHE A 11 -6.76 -4.66 6.77
N ILE A 12 -7.82 -5.43 6.56
CA ILE A 12 -9.22 -4.96 6.60
C ILE A 12 -9.63 -4.29 7.91
N ASN A 13 -9.00 -4.66 9.01
CA ASN A 13 -9.29 -4.11 10.35
C ASN A 13 -8.51 -2.84 10.67
N VAL A 14 -7.38 -2.61 10.02
CA VAL A 14 -6.39 -1.58 10.40
C VAL A 14 -6.16 -0.52 9.35
N VAL A 15 -6.31 -0.88 8.07
CA VAL A 15 -6.22 0.06 6.93
C VAL A 15 -7.38 -0.23 5.98
N PRO A 16 -8.61 0.22 6.30
CA PRO A 16 -9.76 -0.07 5.48
C PRO A 16 -9.71 0.66 4.13
N GLU A 17 -9.88 -0.10 3.07
CA GLU A 17 -9.98 0.40 1.69
C GLU A 17 -11.32 -0.06 1.08
N PRO A 18 -12.48 0.52 1.52
CA PRO A 18 -13.80 -0.01 1.19
C PRO A 18 -14.09 -0.01 -0.30
N GLN A 19 -13.67 1.01 -1.03
CA GLN A 19 -13.86 1.07 -2.49
C GLN A 19 -13.05 0.01 -3.23
N ALA A 20 -11.81 -0.23 -2.81
CA ALA A 20 -10.97 -1.27 -3.39
C ALA A 20 -11.49 -2.65 -3.04
N LEU A 21 -11.93 -2.88 -1.81
CA LEU A 21 -12.57 -4.13 -1.36
C LEU A 21 -13.83 -4.43 -2.17
N ALA A 22 -14.71 -3.44 -2.36
CA ALA A 22 -15.93 -3.59 -3.14
C ALA A 22 -15.66 -3.96 -4.61
N ARG A 23 -14.61 -3.38 -5.20
CA ARG A 23 -14.25 -3.66 -6.60
C ARG A 23 -13.51 -4.97 -6.81
N ARG A 24 -12.74 -5.44 -5.82
CA ARG A 24 -11.75 -6.53 -6.00
C ARG A 24 -12.08 -7.80 -5.25
N VAL A 25 -12.85 -7.72 -4.20
CA VAL A 25 -13.16 -8.86 -3.34
C VAL A 25 -14.65 -9.17 -3.38
N PHE A 26 -15.48 -8.26 -2.90
CA PHE A 26 -16.92 -8.44 -2.87
C PHE A 26 -17.64 -7.08 -2.69
N PRO A 27 -18.79 -6.84 -3.37
CA PRO A 27 -19.45 -5.51 -3.39
C PRO A 27 -19.93 -4.99 -2.03
N TYR A 28 -20.04 -5.86 -1.01
CA TYR A 28 -20.48 -5.50 0.33
C TYR A 28 -19.34 -5.64 1.34
N ASP A 29 -18.61 -4.57 1.59
CA ASP A 29 -17.42 -4.51 2.45
C ASP A 29 -17.68 -4.99 3.89
N GLY A 30 -18.83 -4.63 4.49
CA GLY A 30 -19.20 -5.08 5.83
C GLY A 30 -19.35 -6.61 5.94
N ARG A 31 -19.84 -7.28 4.89
CA ARG A 31 -19.88 -8.74 4.85
C ARG A 31 -18.48 -9.36 4.71
N VAL A 32 -17.62 -8.75 3.89
CA VAL A 32 -16.23 -9.20 3.77
C VAL A 32 -15.51 -9.12 5.11
N LYS A 33 -15.65 -8.00 5.82
CA LYS A 33 -15.03 -7.80 7.14
C LYS A 33 -15.53 -8.82 8.16
N SER A 34 -16.84 -9.06 8.23
CA SER A 34 -17.43 -10.03 9.14
C SER A 34 -16.96 -11.46 8.84
N ALA A 35 -16.97 -11.85 7.57
CA ALA A 35 -16.51 -13.17 7.13
C ALA A 35 -15.01 -13.36 7.40
N ALA A 36 -14.18 -12.37 7.07
CA ALA A 36 -12.75 -12.42 7.32
C ALA A 36 -12.44 -12.59 8.81
N ASN A 37 -13.12 -11.82 9.68
CA ASN A 37 -12.94 -11.95 11.13
C ASN A 37 -13.38 -13.33 11.65
N ALA A 38 -14.49 -13.87 11.14
CA ALA A 38 -14.93 -15.21 11.51
C ALA A 38 -13.91 -16.28 11.09
N LEU A 39 -13.43 -16.23 9.85
CA LEU A 39 -12.41 -17.15 9.33
C LEU A 39 -11.07 -17.01 10.07
N ASN A 40 -10.69 -15.80 10.44
CA ASN A 40 -9.48 -15.56 11.23
C ASN A 40 -9.57 -16.17 12.63
N ARG A 41 -10.73 -16.04 13.28
CA ARG A 41 -10.98 -16.58 14.62
C ARG A 41 -10.85 -18.10 14.69
N ILE A 42 -11.23 -18.80 13.63
CA ILE A 42 -11.10 -20.27 13.54
C ILE A 42 -9.76 -20.71 12.94
N GLY A 43 -8.82 -19.79 12.72
CA GLY A 43 -7.47 -20.08 12.19
C GLY A 43 -7.43 -20.48 10.72
N TYR A 44 -8.47 -20.18 9.96
CA TYR A 44 -8.56 -20.52 8.54
C TYR A 44 -7.74 -19.59 7.64
N LEU A 45 -7.58 -18.31 8.05
CA LEU A 45 -6.80 -17.35 7.28
C LEU A 45 -5.29 -17.53 7.50
N ARG A 46 -4.56 -17.64 6.40
CA ARG A 46 -3.09 -17.70 6.41
C ARG A 46 -2.55 -16.75 5.31
N PRO A 47 -1.82 -15.70 5.67
CA PRO A 47 -1.53 -15.23 7.04
C PRO A 47 -2.80 -14.75 7.78
N PRO A 48 -2.76 -14.63 9.12
CA PRO A 48 -3.89 -14.11 9.90
C PRO A 48 -4.09 -12.61 9.61
N LEU A 49 -5.26 -12.08 9.99
CA LEU A 49 -5.55 -10.65 9.88
C LEU A 49 -4.62 -9.83 10.78
N LEU A 50 -4.10 -8.74 10.24
CA LEU A 50 -3.26 -7.81 10.99
C LEU A 50 -4.09 -7.06 12.04
N GLN A 51 -3.50 -6.87 13.21
CA GLN A 51 -4.12 -6.20 14.36
C GLN A 51 -3.58 -4.79 14.59
N SER A 52 -2.57 -4.39 13.81
CA SER A 52 -1.96 -3.06 13.90
C SER A 52 -1.54 -2.60 12.51
N ASN A 53 -1.59 -1.30 12.28
CA ASN A 53 -1.12 -0.65 11.06
C ASN A 53 0.37 -0.26 11.10
N LEU A 54 1.13 -0.68 12.11
CA LEU A 54 2.57 -0.46 12.17
C LEU A 54 3.27 -1.36 11.15
N ILE A 55 4.11 -0.77 10.30
CA ILE A 55 4.81 -1.51 9.23
C ILE A 55 5.72 -2.61 9.77
N ARG A 56 6.27 -2.46 10.98
CA ARG A 56 7.14 -3.45 11.61
C ARG A 56 6.52 -4.84 11.74
N ASN A 57 5.19 -4.94 11.72
CA ASN A 57 4.50 -6.24 11.79
C ASN A 57 4.64 -7.05 10.50
N VAL A 58 4.99 -6.41 9.40
CA VAL A 58 5.14 -7.04 8.08
C VAL A 58 6.47 -6.67 7.40
N ALA A 59 7.18 -5.64 7.87
CA ALA A 59 8.46 -5.26 7.29
C ALA A 59 9.50 -6.37 7.43
N ASP A 60 10.21 -6.64 6.35
CA ASP A 60 11.42 -7.46 6.42
C ASP A 60 12.50 -6.69 7.20
N PRO A 61 13.07 -7.26 8.28
CA PRO A 61 14.03 -6.55 9.14
C PRO A 61 15.31 -6.13 8.40
N ALA A 62 15.68 -6.84 7.33
CA ALA A 62 16.86 -6.54 6.51
C ALA A 62 16.55 -5.51 5.42
N SER A 63 15.28 -5.13 5.23
CA SER A 63 14.87 -4.22 4.17
C SER A 63 15.22 -2.78 4.50
N ARG A 64 16.30 -2.31 3.90
CA ARG A 64 16.60 -0.88 3.78
C ARG A 64 16.06 -0.41 2.43
N GLY A 65 15.78 0.90 2.25
CA GLY A 65 15.38 1.44 0.95
C GLY A 65 16.31 0.98 -0.17
N SER A 66 15.77 0.37 -1.22
CA SER A 66 16.55 -0.23 -2.30
C SER A 66 15.77 -0.27 -3.60
N THR A 67 16.44 0.14 -4.69
CA THR A 67 15.93 0.04 -6.06
C THR A 67 15.61 -1.39 -6.48
N ARG A 68 16.21 -2.40 -5.81
CA ARG A 68 15.88 -3.83 -6.02
C ARG A 68 14.38 -4.11 -5.85
N PHE A 69 13.73 -3.41 -4.92
CA PHE A 69 12.29 -3.58 -4.66
C PHE A 69 11.45 -2.51 -5.36
N GLY A 70 12.10 -1.55 -6.03
CA GLY A 70 11.46 -0.45 -6.72
C GLY A 70 11.78 0.90 -6.10
N GLU A 71 11.11 1.93 -6.59
CA GLU A 71 11.37 3.30 -6.20
C GLU A 71 10.11 4.15 -6.14
N PHE A 72 10.16 5.18 -5.33
CA PHE A 72 9.20 6.25 -5.24
C PHE A 72 9.62 7.33 -6.26
N GLN A 73 8.95 7.40 -7.41
CA GLN A 73 9.41 8.19 -8.56
C GLN A 73 8.87 9.60 -8.57
N PHE A 74 7.64 9.80 -8.10
CA PHE A 74 7.06 11.13 -8.14
C PHE A 74 6.04 11.37 -7.03
N HIS A 75 5.86 12.65 -6.68
CA HIS A 75 4.71 13.14 -5.94
C HIS A 75 4.31 14.53 -6.46
N GLU A 76 3.04 14.85 -6.33
CA GLU A 76 2.49 16.17 -6.63
C GLU A 76 1.43 16.49 -5.58
N GLU A 77 1.44 17.74 -5.08
CA GLU A 77 0.46 18.20 -4.10
C GLU A 77 -0.52 19.18 -4.75
N GLU A 78 -1.79 18.84 -4.74
CA GLU A 78 -2.90 19.73 -5.07
C GLU A 78 -3.83 19.87 -3.85
N SER A 79 -4.65 20.92 -3.83
CA SER A 79 -5.58 21.28 -2.74
C SER A 79 -6.28 20.05 -2.11
N GLY A 80 -5.80 19.62 -0.96
CA GLY A 80 -6.36 18.50 -0.19
C GLY A 80 -5.98 17.09 -0.63
N GLN A 81 -5.16 16.92 -1.68
CA GLN A 81 -4.75 15.63 -2.22
C GLN A 81 -3.25 15.59 -2.49
N ILE A 82 -2.69 14.38 -2.45
CA ILE A 82 -1.29 14.10 -2.77
C ILE A 82 -1.30 12.99 -3.82
N GLU A 83 -0.76 13.29 -5.01
CA GLU A 83 -0.54 12.28 -6.03
C GLU A 83 0.81 11.62 -5.79
N LEU A 84 0.83 10.30 -5.71
CA LEU A 84 2.01 9.49 -5.43
C LEU A 84 2.17 8.44 -6.51
N GLY A 85 3.41 8.12 -6.88
CA GLY A 85 3.66 7.08 -7.87
C GLY A 85 5.09 6.56 -7.90
N GLY A 86 5.26 5.41 -8.57
CA GLY A 86 6.55 4.77 -8.69
C GLY A 86 6.49 3.37 -9.27
N GLN A 87 7.53 2.59 -8.99
CA GLN A 87 7.61 1.18 -9.38
C GLN A 87 7.80 0.31 -8.14
N ALA A 88 7.28 -0.93 -8.19
CA ALA A 88 7.38 -1.88 -7.09
C ALA A 88 7.53 -3.32 -7.59
N PHE A 89 8.55 -4.03 -7.09
CA PHE A 89 8.94 -5.36 -7.51
C PHE A 89 9.06 -6.32 -6.34
N LEU A 90 8.91 -7.61 -6.64
CA LEU A 90 9.29 -8.73 -5.77
C LEU A 90 10.34 -9.56 -6.50
N PRO A 91 11.65 -9.29 -6.30
CA PRO A 91 12.72 -9.96 -7.03
C PRO A 91 12.69 -11.47 -6.89
N ASP A 92 12.33 -11.97 -5.72
CA ASP A 92 12.25 -13.40 -5.45
C ASP A 92 11.13 -14.11 -6.23
N LYS A 93 10.10 -13.35 -6.63
CA LYS A 93 9.02 -13.79 -7.55
C LYS A 93 9.28 -13.40 -9.00
N GLN A 94 10.38 -12.71 -9.28
CA GLN A 94 10.73 -12.19 -10.62
C GLN A 94 9.57 -11.40 -11.28
N GLY A 95 8.85 -10.61 -10.48
CA GLY A 95 7.67 -9.92 -10.95
C GLY A 95 7.28 -8.68 -10.13
N PRO A 96 6.13 -8.08 -10.48
CA PRO A 96 5.60 -6.94 -9.75
C PRO A 96 5.19 -7.33 -8.33
N ALA A 97 5.15 -6.33 -7.44
CA ALA A 97 4.59 -6.50 -6.10
C ALA A 97 3.10 -6.88 -6.14
N ASP A 98 2.62 -7.56 -5.12
CA ASP A 98 1.19 -7.88 -4.99
C ASP A 98 0.36 -6.66 -4.59
N ALA A 99 0.98 -5.75 -3.84
CA ALA A 99 0.47 -4.43 -3.47
C ALA A 99 1.62 -3.50 -3.12
N VAL A 100 1.34 -2.19 -3.01
CA VAL A 100 2.24 -1.21 -2.40
C VAL A 100 1.58 -0.69 -1.13
N LEU A 101 2.34 -0.67 -0.03
CA LEU A 101 1.91 -0.05 1.22
C LEU A 101 2.54 1.34 1.29
N ILE A 102 1.72 2.36 1.59
CA ILE A 102 2.21 3.72 1.86
C ILE A 102 2.20 3.92 3.36
N THR A 103 3.29 4.46 3.89
CA THR A 103 3.44 4.77 5.31
C THR A 103 3.81 6.22 5.52
N TYR A 104 3.47 6.75 6.69
CA TYR A 104 4.06 7.97 7.26
C TYR A 104 4.72 7.65 8.60
N ASP A 105 5.71 8.42 9.01
CA ASP A 105 6.31 8.27 10.33
C ASP A 105 5.43 9.02 11.36
N ASN A 106 5.02 8.31 12.42
CA ASN A 106 4.27 8.90 13.53
C ASN A 106 5.19 9.75 14.44
N ALA A 107 4.66 10.28 15.55
CA ALA A 107 5.40 11.11 16.47
C ALA A 107 6.60 10.39 17.12
N GLU A 108 6.55 9.08 17.24
CA GLU A 108 7.62 8.21 17.74
C GLU A 108 8.64 7.83 16.64
N GLY A 109 8.44 8.29 15.40
CA GLY A 109 9.28 7.94 14.24
C GLY A 109 9.02 6.53 13.69
N GLU A 110 7.94 5.87 14.11
CA GLU A 110 7.55 4.56 13.60
C GLU A 110 6.70 4.70 12.34
N PRO A 111 7.02 3.98 11.26
CA PRO A 111 6.20 4.02 10.05
C PRO A 111 4.84 3.34 10.25
N VAL A 112 3.77 4.09 10.00
CA VAL A 112 2.36 3.71 10.09
C VAL A 112 1.77 3.59 8.70
N ILE A 113 1.14 2.48 8.38
CA ILE A 113 0.50 2.25 7.08
C ILE A 113 -0.79 3.08 7.01
N CYS A 114 -0.89 3.94 5.99
CA CYS A 114 -2.07 4.79 5.74
C CYS A 114 -2.82 4.43 4.44
N ALA A 115 -2.20 3.69 3.51
CA ALA A 115 -2.88 3.25 2.29
C ALA A 115 -2.30 1.95 1.74
N ILE A 116 -3.15 1.21 1.01
CA ILE A 116 -2.80 0.02 0.23
C ILE A 116 -3.14 0.29 -1.23
N VAL A 117 -2.15 0.15 -2.10
CA VAL A 117 -2.23 0.56 -3.51
C VAL A 117 -2.07 -0.66 -4.42
N SER A 118 -2.89 -0.73 -5.46
CA SER A 118 -2.72 -1.73 -6.53
C SER A 118 -1.66 -1.29 -7.54
N LEU A 119 -1.04 -2.25 -8.21
CA LEU A 119 -0.11 -2.01 -9.32
C LEU A 119 -0.84 -1.88 -10.68
N GLU A 120 -2.10 -1.52 -10.67
CA GLU A 120 -2.81 -1.21 -11.88
C GLU A 120 -2.58 0.24 -12.28
N VAL A 121 -2.42 0.47 -13.59
CA VAL A 121 -2.36 1.82 -14.14
C VAL A 121 -3.61 2.58 -13.67
N PRO A 122 -3.46 3.69 -12.94
CA PRO A 122 -4.60 4.49 -12.51
C PRO A 122 -5.46 4.89 -13.70
N ARG A 123 -6.76 4.91 -13.51
CA ARG A 123 -7.70 5.36 -14.54
C ARG A 123 -7.71 6.87 -14.68
N GLU A 124 -7.17 7.57 -13.70
CA GLU A 124 -7.08 9.02 -13.65
C GLU A 124 -6.16 9.52 -14.78
N PRO A 125 -6.68 10.41 -15.68
CA PRO A 125 -5.92 10.86 -16.84
C PRO A 125 -4.59 11.55 -16.49
N ARG A 126 -4.54 12.26 -15.35
CA ARG A 126 -3.34 12.97 -14.87
C ARG A 126 -2.21 12.01 -14.53
N LEU A 127 -2.49 10.98 -13.76
CA LEU A 127 -1.53 9.94 -13.40
C LEU A 127 -1.04 9.15 -14.64
N ARG A 128 -1.91 9.01 -15.65
CA ARG A 128 -1.52 8.39 -16.93
C ARG A 128 -0.58 9.26 -17.75
N ALA A 129 -0.78 10.57 -17.77
CA ALA A 129 0.05 11.48 -18.55
C ALA A 129 1.49 11.56 -18.04
N ALA A 130 1.72 11.34 -16.74
CA ALA A 130 3.03 11.33 -16.13
C ALA A 130 3.83 10.03 -16.43
N TRP A 131 3.22 9.06 -17.12
CA TRP A 131 3.82 7.74 -17.33
C TRP A 131 4.09 7.43 -18.80
N ASP A 132 5.33 7.10 -19.11
CA ASP A 132 5.71 6.63 -20.43
C ASP A 132 5.04 5.27 -20.72
N SER A 133 4.54 5.10 -21.95
CA SER A 133 3.79 3.93 -22.41
C SER A 133 4.58 2.61 -22.45
N SER A 134 5.90 2.66 -22.29
CA SER A 134 6.79 1.48 -22.24
C SER A 134 6.79 0.75 -20.90
N ALA A 135 5.89 1.13 -19.98
CA ALA A 135 5.94 0.71 -18.61
C ALA A 135 5.52 -0.74 -18.37
N LEU A 136 6.40 -1.45 -17.71
CA LEU A 136 6.19 -2.77 -17.13
C LEU A 136 5.02 -2.79 -16.13
N PRO A 137 4.40 -3.96 -15.89
CA PRO A 137 3.26 -4.13 -14.96
C PRO A 137 3.56 -3.81 -13.48
N SER A 138 4.75 -3.28 -13.20
CA SER A 138 5.26 -2.95 -11.87
C SER A 138 4.96 -1.53 -11.39
N ARG A 139 4.33 -0.70 -12.21
CA ARG A 139 3.99 0.69 -11.84
C ARG A 139 2.77 0.75 -10.95
N TRP A 140 2.83 1.69 -10.01
CA TRP A 140 1.73 2.01 -9.11
C TRP A 140 1.52 3.51 -9.05
N GLY A 141 0.30 3.94 -8.75
CA GLY A 141 -0.04 5.33 -8.49
C GLY A 141 -1.28 5.44 -7.62
N ARG A 142 -1.32 6.48 -6.80
CA ARG A 142 -2.40 6.74 -5.87
C ARG A 142 -2.61 8.21 -5.64
N ILE A 143 -3.86 8.65 -5.65
CA ILE A 143 -4.28 9.91 -5.07
C ILE A 143 -4.60 9.62 -3.60
N LEU A 144 -3.81 10.19 -2.70
CA LEU A 144 -3.98 10.07 -1.25
C LEU A 144 -4.63 11.35 -0.71
N PRO A 145 -5.84 11.26 -0.13
CA PRO A 145 -6.44 12.38 0.56
C PRO A 145 -5.59 12.78 1.78
N LYS A 146 -5.36 14.09 1.96
CA LYS A 146 -4.54 14.60 3.08
C LYS A 146 -5.12 14.29 4.45
N ASP A 147 -6.43 14.04 4.55
CA ASP A 147 -7.13 13.65 5.79
C ASP A 147 -6.68 12.28 6.34
N ARG A 148 -5.99 11.47 5.54
CA ARG A 148 -5.34 10.23 5.99
C ARG A 148 -4.04 10.44 6.76
N LEU A 149 -3.54 11.66 6.78
CA LEU A 149 -2.31 12.04 7.48
C LEU A 149 -2.65 12.85 8.76
N PRO A 150 -1.78 12.83 9.78
CA PRO A 150 -1.93 13.67 10.96
C PRO A 150 -1.98 15.16 10.61
N GLU A 151 -2.81 15.93 11.32
CA GLU A 151 -2.90 17.38 11.16
C GLU A 151 -1.69 18.11 11.72
N GLY A 152 -1.30 19.21 11.04
CA GLY A 152 -0.27 20.14 11.54
C GLY A 152 1.12 19.55 11.64
N GLN A 153 1.37 18.39 11.03
CA GLN A 153 2.67 17.73 11.08
C GLN A 153 3.26 17.57 9.68
N GLN A 154 4.58 17.65 9.63
CA GLN A 154 5.34 17.26 8.48
C GLN A 154 5.48 15.74 8.47
N CYS A 155 4.93 15.07 7.46
CA CYS A 155 4.92 13.62 7.35
C CYS A 155 5.95 13.16 6.32
N LEU A 156 6.84 12.25 6.72
CA LEU A 156 7.74 11.57 5.79
C LEU A 156 7.05 10.33 5.23
N LEU A 157 6.62 10.42 3.97
CA LEU A 157 6.00 9.29 3.27
C LEU A 157 7.04 8.35 2.72
N LYS A 158 6.81 7.05 2.90
CA LYS A 158 7.60 5.94 2.37
C LYS A 158 6.69 4.93 1.70
N ALA A 159 7.21 4.22 0.70
CA ALA A 159 6.49 3.16 0.02
C ALA A 159 7.20 1.81 0.21
N TRP A 160 6.42 0.72 0.17
CA TRP A 160 6.89 -0.63 0.41
C TRP A 160 6.26 -1.59 -0.60
N SER A 161 7.08 -2.40 -1.27
CA SER A 161 6.62 -3.57 -2.01
C SER A 161 6.08 -4.61 -1.05
N TYR A 162 4.86 -5.09 -1.26
CA TYR A 162 4.23 -6.07 -0.38
C TYR A 162 4.02 -7.40 -1.07
N ASP A 163 4.51 -8.47 -0.43
CA ASP A 163 4.24 -9.87 -0.75
C ASP A 163 3.07 -10.36 0.10
N ALA A 164 1.90 -10.55 -0.51
CA ALA A 164 0.70 -10.98 0.18
C ALA A 164 0.69 -12.47 0.55
N GLU A 165 1.58 -13.29 -0.02
CA GLU A 165 1.72 -14.70 0.34
C GLU A 165 2.64 -14.87 1.52
N ALA A 166 3.80 -14.21 1.49
CA ALA A 166 4.77 -14.24 2.58
C ALA A 166 4.39 -13.32 3.75
N CYS A 167 3.42 -12.41 3.56
CA CYS A 167 3.07 -11.34 4.50
C CYS A 167 4.30 -10.49 4.87
N ARG A 168 5.07 -10.09 3.86
CA ARG A 168 6.29 -9.30 4.02
C ARG A 168 6.30 -8.06 3.17
N ALA A 169 6.84 -6.99 3.74
CA ALA A 169 7.00 -5.71 3.07
C ALA A 169 8.49 -5.33 2.95
N TYR A 170 8.89 -4.86 1.78
CA TYR A 170 10.25 -4.45 1.45
C TYR A 170 10.25 -2.99 1.06
N ARG A 171 11.10 -2.17 1.71
CA ARG A 171 11.14 -0.74 1.51
C ARG A 171 11.65 -0.38 0.11
N LEU A 172 10.91 0.45 -0.62
CA LEU A 172 11.35 1.05 -1.87
C LEU A 172 12.42 2.11 -1.63
N GLU A 173 13.19 2.41 -2.66
CA GLU A 173 14.09 3.56 -2.65
C GLU A 173 13.28 4.87 -2.66
N GLY A 174 13.80 5.89 -1.99
CA GLY A 174 13.18 7.21 -1.91
C GLY A 174 12.16 7.36 -0.78
N SER A 175 11.78 8.60 -0.58
CA SER A 175 10.75 9.07 0.36
C SER A 175 10.38 10.50 0.02
N VAL A 176 9.22 10.95 0.47
CA VAL A 176 8.70 12.29 0.21
C VAL A 176 8.21 12.90 1.50
N THR A 177 8.53 14.18 1.71
CA THR A 177 8.02 14.94 2.85
C THR A 177 6.82 15.79 2.39
N VAL A 178 5.70 15.66 3.08
CA VAL A 178 4.46 16.40 2.82
C VAL A 178 3.97 17.07 4.10
N THR A 179 3.24 18.16 3.95
CA THR A 179 2.60 18.89 5.06
C THR A 179 1.09 18.85 4.91
N ARG A 180 0.39 18.52 5.98
CA ARG A 180 -1.07 18.61 6.03
C ARG A 180 -1.53 19.93 6.64
#